data_f79e2357158a6dd64cc763eb0e930b6c
#
_entry.id   f79e2357158a6dd64cc763eb0e930b6c
#
_cell.length_a   1.000
_cell.length_b   1.000
_cell.length_c   1.000
_cell.angle_alpha   90.00
_cell.angle_beta   90.00
_cell.angle_gamma   90.00
#
_symmetry.space_group_name_H-M   'P 1'
#
loop_
_entity.id
_entity.type
_entity.pdbx_description
1 polymer ?
#
loop_
_entity_poly.entity_id
_entity_poly.type
_entity_poly.pdbx_seq_one_letter_code
_entity_poly.pdbx_strand_id
1 'polypeptide(L)'
;MKIGESAEMYLETILMLSKKGDVHAIDIVREMDFSRPTVSIAIHNLEKEGYLKINEESHIFLEPKGLEIAQKIYERHTVLTEMLVKLGVSENAASEDACKIEHDISDETFNCIKKFVNENKNQ
;
A
#
# COMPACT_ATOMS: atom_id res chain seq x y z
N MET A 1 7.34 5.52 -14.87
CA MET A 1 8.06 4.24 -14.72
C MET A 1 7.44 3.42 -13.62
N LYS A 2 7.18 2.16 -13.89
CA LYS A 2 6.56 1.26 -12.91
C LYS A 2 7.59 0.81 -11.88
N ILE A 3 7.28 1.00 -10.61
CA ILE A 3 8.15 0.51 -9.54
C ILE A 3 7.76 -0.92 -9.17
N GLY A 4 8.63 -1.63 -8.48
CA GLY A 4 8.40 -3.01 -8.10
C GLY A 4 7.35 -3.15 -7.00
N GLU A 5 6.82 -4.35 -6.86
CA GLU A 5 5.82 -4.69 -5.85
C GLU A 5 6.29 -4.39 -4.43
N SER A 6 7.55 -4.70 -4.13
CA SER A 6 8.12 -4.44 -2.81
C SER A 6 8.08 -2.96 -2.46
N ALA A 7 8.47 -2.10 -3.42
CA ALA A 7 8.44 -0.65 -3.19
C ALA A 7 7.01 -0.16 -2.98
N GLU A 8 6.07 -0.66 -3.75
CA GLU A 8 4.65 -0.31 -3.59
C GLU A 8 4.15 -0.71 -2.20
N MET A 9 4.53 -1.89 -1.71
CA MET A 9 4.14 -2.35 -0.39
C MET A 9 4.68 -1.44 0.72
N TYR A 10 5.93 -1.01 0.61
CA TYR A 10 6.51 -0.08 1.58
C TYR A 10 5.75 1.24 1.60
N LEU A 11 5.48 1.81 0.42
CA LEU A 11 4.79 3.09 0.33
C LEU A 11 3.37 3.01 0.89
N GLU A 12 2.65 1.94 0.60
CA GLU A 12 1.32 1.72 1.14
C GLU A 12 1.35 1.59 2.66
N THR A 13 2.30 0.82 3.19
CA THR A 13 2.46 0.63 4.63
C THR A 13 2.73 1.96 5.33
N ILE A 14 3.60 2.79 4.76
CA ILE A 14 3.90 4.10 5.32
C ILE A 14 2.65 4.97 5.34
N LEU A 15 1.87 4.96 4.26
CA LEU A 15 0.63 5.71 4.20
C LEU A 15 -0.34 5.29 5.31
N MET A 16 -0.52 3.99 5.48
CA MET A 16 -1.43 3.45 6.49
C MET A 16 -0.98 3.80 7.90
N LEU A 17 0.32 3.67 8.18
CA LEU A 17 0.87 4.01 9.49
C LEU A 17 0.79 5.51 9.76
N SER A 18 0.94 6.35 8.74
CA SER A 18 0.89 7.80 8.90
C SER A 18 -0.48 8.30 9.36
N LYS A 19 -1.52 7.51 9.14
CA LYS A 19 -2.86 7.85 9.60
C LYS A 19 -3.01 7.71 11.12
N LYS A 20 -2.11 6.97 11.75
CA LYS A 20 -2.14 6.73 13.21
C LYS A 20 -1.15 7.61 13.97
N GLY A 21 -0.23 8.26 13.28
CA GLY A 21 0.78 9.12 13.90
C GLY A 21 2.06 9.16 13.11
N ASP A 22 3.12 9.64 13.73
CA ASP A 22 4.43 9.73 13.10
C ASP A 22 4.98 8.35 12.78
N VAL A 23 5.63 8.22 11.63
CA VAL A 23 6.16 6.93 11.17
C VAL A 23 7.68 6.91 11.31
N HIS A 24 8.18 5.84 11.92
CA HIS A 24 9.61 5.57 12.05
C HIS A 24 9.92 4.22 11.42
N ALA A 25 11.19 3.95 11.14
CA ALA A 25 11.60 2.68 10.56
C ALA A 25 11.13 1.48 11.39
N ILE A 26 11.17 1.60 12.74
CA ILE A 26 10.75 0.51 13.61
C ILE A 26 9.28 0.15 13.44
N ASP A 27 8.45 1.14 13.13
CA ASP A 27 7.02 0.89 12.89
C ASP A 27 6.82 0.04 11.65
N ILE A 28 7.63 0.28 10.62
CA ILE A 28 7.60 -0.50 9.37
C ILE A 28 8.10 -1.93 9.63
N VAL A 29 9.17 -2.06 10.42
CA VAL A 29 9.71 -3.36 10.80
C VAL A 29 8.63 -4.21 11.47
N ARG A 30 7.90 -3.63 12.40
CA ARG A 30 6.82 -4.33 13.13
C ARG A 30 5.65 -4.70 12.22
N GLU A 31 5.27 -3.77 11.35
CA GLU A 31 4.09 -3.97 10.49
C GLU A 31 4.35 -5.00 9.40
N MET A 32 5.54 -4.96 8.79
CA MET A 32 5.87 -5.83 7.66
C MET A 32 6.56 -7.13 8.08
N ASP A 33 6.96 -7.23 9.34
CA ASP A 33 7.68 -8.37 9.89
C ASP A 33 8.98 -8.67 9.10
N PHE A 34 9.69 -7.60 8.74
CA PHE A 34 10.98 -7.67 8.07
C PHE A 34 12.09 -7.27 9.06
N SER A 35 13.33 -7.65 8.75
CA SER A 35 14.47 -7.28 9.60
C SER A 35 14.75 -5.78 9.52
N ARG A 36 15.40 -5.25 10.57
CA ARG A 36 15.79 -3.83 10.59
C ARG A 36 16.71 -3.46 9.43
N PRO A 37 17.76 -4.26 9.11
CA PRO A 37 18.61 -3.93 7.96
C PRO A 37 17.84 -3.91 6.64
N THR A 38 16.93 -4.85 6.44
CA THR A 38 16.12 -4.92 5.22
C THR A 38 15.28 -3.66 5.05
N VAL A 39 14.59 -3.23 6.12
CA VAL A 39 13.76 -2.03 6.09
C VAL A 39 14.62 -0.78 5.87
N SER A 40 15.76 -0.69 6.58
CA SER A 40 16.64 0.45 6.47
C SER A 40 17.15 0.65 5.03
N ILE A 41 17.59 -0.43 4.39
CA ILE A 41 18.04 -0.37 2.99
C ILE A 41 16.90 0.09 2.08
N ALA A 42 15.72 -0.48 2.26
CA ALA A 42 14.58 -0.17 1.41
C ALA A 42 14.16 1.30 1.54
N ILE A 43 14.02 1.82 2.77
CA ILE A 43 13.58 3.21 2.94
C ILE A 43 14.62 4.22 2.48
N HIS A 44 15.92 3.93 2.65
CA HIS A 44 16.96 4.83 2.14
C HIS A 44 17.00 4.83 0.62
N ASN A 45 16.77 3.69 -0.03
CA ASN A 45 16.66 3.64 -1.49
C ASN A 45 15.46 4.43 -1.98
N LEU A 46 14.31 4.33 -1.30
CA LEU A 46 13.12 5.07 -1.66
C LEU A 46 13.31 6.57 -1.47
N GLU A 47 14.03 6.97 -0.41
CA GLU A 47 14.38 8.36 -0.19
C GLU A 47 15.28 8.89 -1.31
N LYS A 48 16.29 8.13 -1.67
CA LYS A 48 17.21 8.49 -2.74
C LYS A 48 16.49 8.71 -4.06
N GLU A 49 15.46 7.94 -4.32
CA GLU A 49 14.68 8.04 -5.56
C GLU A 49 13.54 9.04 -5.49
N GLY A 50 13.39 9.73 -4.36
CA GLY A 50 12.43 10.82 -4.24
C GLY A 50 11.01 10.43 -3.85
N TYR A 51 10.80 9.21 -3.40
CA TYR A 51 9.46 8.76 -3.01
C TYR A 51 9.09 9.12 -1.59
N LEU A 52 10.07 9.28 -0.73
CA LEU A 52 9.85 9.63 0.67
C LEU A 52 10.99 10.50 1.17
N LYS A 53 10.80 11.06 2.36
CA LYS A 53 11.82 11.88 3.02
C LYS A 53 11.92 11.45 4.49
N ILE A 54 13.13 11.41 4.99
CA ILE A 54 13.40 11.13 6.41
C ILE A 54 13.95 12.41 7.01
N ASN A 55 13.27 12.96 8.03
CA ASN A 55 13.72 14.21 8.64
C ASN A 55 14.78 13.98 9.73
N GLU A 56 15.20 15.06 10.38
CA GLU A 56 16.24 15.00 11.42
C GLU A 56 15.84 14.15 12.62
N GLU A 57 14.54 14.02 12.87
CA GLU A 57 14.03 13.23 13.98
C GLU A 57 13.71 11.79 13.57
N SER A 58 14.17 11.40 12.38
CA SER A 58 13.96 10.06 11.82
C SER A 58 12.51 9.74 11.51
N HIS A 59 11.67 10.77 11.38
CA HIS A 59 10.29 10.59 10.91
C HIS A 59 10.28 10.42 9.39
N ILE A 60 9.47 9.51 8.90
CA ILE A 60 9.35 9.19 7.49
C ILE A 60 8.09 9.84 6.93
N PHE A 61 8.24 10.60 5.85
CA PHE A 61 7.14 11.29 5.18
C PHE A 61 7.12 10.87 3.72
N LEU A 62 5.93 10.66 3.16
CA LEU A 62 5.80 10.40 1.73
C LEU A 62 5.90 11.73 0.97
N GLU A 63 6.76 11.74 -0.05
CA GLU A 63 6.80 12.84 -1.01
C GLU A 63 5.60 12.71 -1.97
N PRO A 64 5.21 13.76 -2.70
CA PRO A 64 4.04 13.68 -3.59
C PRO A 64 4.06 12.49 -4.53
N LYS A 65 5.20 12.16 -5.09
CA LYS A 65 5.38 11.02 -5.99
C LYS A 65 5.08 9.69 -5.29
N GLY A 66 5.58 9.54 -4.06
CA GLY A 66 5.33 8.33 -3.26
C GLY A 66 3.90 8.25 -2.76
N LEU A 67 3.33 9.40 -2.37
CA LEU A 67 1.96 9.47 -1.90
C LEU A 67 0.98 9.04 -3.00
N GLU A 68 1.20 9.50 -4.22
CA GLU A 68 0.34 9.12 -5.36
C GLU A 68 0.31 7.62 -5.55
N ILE A 69 1.48 6.99 -5.51
CA ILE A 69 1.58 5.53 -5.66
C ILE A 69 0.91 4.81 -4.49
N ALA A 70 1.17 5.27 -3.26
CA ALA A 70 0.59 4.66 -2.06
C ALA A 70 -0.93 4.74 -2.07
N GLN A 71 -1.49 5.89 -2.46
CA GLN A 71 -2.93 6.08 -2.53
C GLN A 71 -3.57 5.18 -3.58
N LYS A 72 -2.91 5.01 -4.72
CA LYS A 72 -3.40 4.16 -5.79
C LYS A 72 -3.46 2.70 -5.33
N ILE A 73 -2.41 2.21 -4.67
CA ILE A 73 -2.37 0.83 -4.17
C ILE A 73 -3.39 0.65 -3.04
N TYR A 74 -3.51 1.62 -2.15
CA TYR A 74 -4.48 1.56 -1.07
C TYR A 74 -5.91 1.49 -1.60
N GLU A 75 -6.23 2.26 -2.64
CA GLU A 75 -7.53 2.19 -3.29
C GLU A 75 -7.78 0.81 -3.86
N ARG A 76 -6.78 0.23 -4.53
CA ARG A 76 -6.90 -1.12 -5.08
C ARG A 76 -7.18 -2.13 -3.98
N HIS A 77 -6.44 -2.04 -2.88
CA HIS A 77 -6.64 -2.93 -1.74
C HIS A 77 -8.08 -2.86 -1.22
N THR A 78 -8.58 -1.65 -1.01
CA THR A 78 -9.92 -1.44 -0.49
C THR A 78 -11.00 -2.00 -1.42
N VAL A 79 -10.91 -1.68 -2.70
CA VAL A 79 -11.91 -2.12 -3.69
C VAL A 79 -11.89 -3.64 -3.87
N LEU A 80 -10.69 -4.22 -3.96
CA LEU A 80 -10.55 -5.67 -4.14
C LEU A 80 -11.05 -6.44 -2.91
N THR A 81 -10.73 -5.94 -1.72
CA THR A 81 -11.22 -6.55 -0.48
C THR A 81 -12.75 -6.53 -0.45
N GLU A 82 -13.34 -5.38 -0.77
CA GLU A 82 -14.79 -5.24 -0.80
C GLU A 82 -15.43 -6.20 -1.80
N MET A 83 -14.85 -6.34 -2.98
CA MET A 83 -15.34 -7.28 -4.00
C MET A 83 -15.34 -8.71 -3.48
N LEU A 84 -14.21 -9.13 -2.89
CA LEU A 84 -14.07 -10.50 -2.41
C LEU A 84 -15.04 -10.81 -1.27
N VAL A 85 -15.24 -9.86 -0.35
CA VAL A 85 -16.20 -10.03 0.74
C VAL A 85 -17.61 -10.18 0.17
N LYS A 86 -17.97 -9.40 -0.84
CA LYS A 86 -19.29 -9.52 -1.49
C LYS A 86 -19.47 -10.87 -2.18
N LEU A 87 -18.39 -11.48 -2.65
CA LEU A 87 -18.44 -12.81 -3.24
C LEU A 87 -18.57 -13.92 -2.20
N GLY A 88 -18.47 -13.58 -0.92
CA GLY A 88 -18.60 -14.56 0.16
C GLY A 88 -17.30 -14.92 0.84
N VAL A 89 -16.20 -14.30 0.46
CA VAL A 89 -14.89 -14.55 1.09
C VAL A 89 -14.86 -13.86 2.45
N SER A 90 -14.28 -14.53 3.47
CA SER A 90 -14.14 -13.93 4.79
C SER A 90 -13.27 -12.67 4.73
N GLU A 91 -13.47 -11.75 5.67
CA GLU A 91 -12.71 -10.50 5.69
C GLU A 91 -11.20 -10.73 5.74
N ASN A 92 -10.74 -11.67 6.56
CA ASN A 92 -9.31 -11.97 6.66
C ASN A 92 -8.74 -12.50 5.35
N ALA A 93 -9.40 -13.48 4.74
CA ALA A 93 -8.93 -14.04 3.47
C ALA A 93 -9.02 -13.01 2.36
N ALA A 94 -10.08 -12.21 2.34
CA ALA A 94 -10.26 -11.16 1.33
C ALA A 94 -9.12 -10.15 1.40
N SER A 95 -8.77 -9.68 2.59
CA SER A 95 -7.69 -8.72 2.77
C SER A 95 -6.34 -9.30 2.35
N GLU A 96 -6.06 -10.55 2.73
CA GLU A 96 -4.80 -11.20 2.35
C GLU A 96 -4.69 -11.40 0.84
N ASP A 97 -5.76 -11.86 0.21
CA ASP A 97 -5.76 -12.08 -1.23
C ASP A 97 -5.72 -10.77 -2.02
N ALA A 98 -6.44 -9.75 -1.55
CA ALA A 98 -6.37 -8.43 -2.16
C ALA A 98 -4.94 -7.90 -2.17
N CYS A 99 -4.21 -8.11 -1.08
CA CYS A 99 -2.81 -7.70 -0.96
C CYS A 99 -1.93 -8.34 -2.03
N LYS A 100 -2.26 -9.56 -2.45
CA LYS A 100 -1.54 -10.25 -3.51
C LYS A 100 -1.95 -9.76 -4.90
N ILE A 101 -3.23 -9.55 -5.11
CA ILE A 101 -3.79 -9.20 -6.42
C ILE A 101 -3.47 -7.76 -6.82
N GLU A 102 -3.48 -6.84 -5.85
CA GLU A 102 -3.45 -5.40 -6.13
C GLU A 102 -2.23 -4.93 -6.90
N HIS A 103 -1.13 -5.66 -6.82
CA HIS A 103 0.11 -5.29 -7.50
C HIS A 103 0.21 -5.84 -8.92
N ASP A 104 -0.60 -6.82 -9.25
CA ASP A 104 -0.41 -7.61 -10.48
C ASP A 104 -1.46 -7.39 -11.56
N ILE A 105 -2.50 -6.63 -11.29
CA ILE A 105 -3.56 -6.38 -12.29
C ILE A 105 -3.32 -5.06 -13.01
N SER A 106 -3.80 -4.99 -14.25
CA SER A 106 -3.72 -3.77 -15.04
C SER A 106 -4.69 -2.71 -14.52
N ASP A 107 -4.44 -1.46 -14.90
CA ASP A 107 -5.36 -0.37 -14.60
C ASP A 107 -6.73 -0.62 -15.24
N GLU A 108 -6.76 -1.17 -16.44
CA GLU A 108 -8.00 -1.49 -17.14
C GLU A 108 -8.85 -2.46 -16.32
N THR A 109 -8.25 -3.57 -15.89
CA THR A 109 -8.95 -4.57 -15.08
C THR A 109 -9.43 -3.96 -13.77
N PHE A 110 -8.56 -3.22 -13.10
CA PHE A 110 -8.94 -2.60 -11.84
C PHE A 110 -10.11 -1.62 -12.01
N ASN A 111 -10.06 -0.78 -13.04
CA ASN A 111 -11.12 0.20 -13.28
C ASN A 111 -12.46 -0.48 -13.55
N CYS A 112 -12.46 -1.62 -14.25
CA CYS A 112 -13.68 -2.39 -14.47
C CYS A 112 -14.21 -2.98 -13.17
N ILE A 113 -13.34 -3.50 -12.32
CA ILE A 113 -13.72 -4.03 -11.00
C ILE A 113 -14.30 -2.92 -10.13
N LYS A 114 -13.64 -1.77 -10.11
CA LYS A 114 -14.09 -0.62 -9.33
C LYS A 114 -15.48 -0.16 -9.74
N LYS A 115 -15.71 -0.09 -11.05
CA LYS A 115 -17.01 0.27 -11.57
C LYS A 115 -18.08 -0.72 -11.15
N PHE A 116 -17.79 -2.01 -11.28
CA PHE A 116 -18.72 -3.07 -10.88
C PHE A 116 -19.06 -2.99 -9.39
N VAL A 117 -18.07 -2.83 -8.54
CA VAL A 117 -18.26 -2.72 -7.09
C VAL A 117 -19.12 -1.50 -6.75
N ASN A 118 -18.85 -0.35 -7.37
CA ASN A 118 -19.58 0.87 -7.12
C ASN A 118 -21.05 0.75 -7.57
N GLU A 119 -21.30 0.10 -8.68
CA GLU A 119 -22.67 -0.10 -9.19
C GLU A 119 -23.46 -1.07 -8.33
N ASN A 120 -22.82 -1.96 -7.61
CA ASN A 120 -23.45 -2.97 -6.78
C ASN A 120 -23.35 -2.68 -5.28
N LYS A 121 -23.00 -1.47 -4.92
CA LYS A 121 -22.71 -1.11 -3.52
C LYS A 121 -23.90 -1.19 -2.60
N ASN A 122 -25.11 -1.00 -3.14
CA ASN A 122 -26.34 -0.94 -2.35
C ASN A 122 -27.20 -2.20 -2.49
N GLN A 123 -26.59 -3.29 -2.92
CA GLN A 123 -27.30 -4.57 -3.07
C GLN A 123 -27.00 -5.55 -1.97
#